data_47d2c6a3b458c7c23dac41f8bf80edec
#
_entry.id   47d2c6a3b458c7c23dac41f8bf80edec
#
_cell.length_a   1.000
_cell.length_b   1.000
_cell.length_c   1.000
_cell.angle_alpha   90.00
_cell.angle_beta   90.00
_cell.angle_gamma   90.00
#
_symmetry.space_group_name_H-M   'P 1'
#
loop_
_entity.id
_entity.type
_entity.pdbx_description
1 polymer ?
#
loop_
_entity_poly.entity_id
_entity_poly.type
_entity_poly.pdbx_seq_one_letter_code
_entity_poly.pdbx_strand_id
1 'polypeptide(L)'
;MLKTRAHPYPGAEVSIDDAQALRRVLPVDFALARISVPSVDQVAPAVVQALASRDIHLFLIDAPAAAFAPLAAAVHGRDVLLFNVSAGDDTLRRELCAPEVIHTFPSLAMSMDALVQFLASRKWGNVIVLEGPLPADAVAADTFERSAKKFGARVVAHEHFKPGTDPRERDANNPTLLTALNRDYDAVFVADDAFDFARQVPYRTQRPRPVVGSIDLAPVAWHWTWEHNGAPQVQARFQARAGGRHMEGADWAAWIAVKMIVQAALRTRATDVKALRDFILSGTFDGDKGLAVSVRPWDHQLRQAMLLASPYAVVATAPVEGALHRTNELDTLGDDAPESPCRLDK
;
A
#
# COMPACT_ATOMS: atom_id res chain seq x y z
N MET A 1 5.35 3.47 -23.09
CA MET A 1 6.36 2.57 -22.47
C MET A 1 5.80 2.16 -21.11
N LEU A 2 5.45 0.90 -20.94
CA LEU A 2 5.06 0.36 -19.63
C LEU A 2 6.25 0.53 -18.69
N LYS A 3 6.08 1.29 -17.61
CA LYS A 3 7.11 1.46 -16.58
C LYS A 3 7.24 0.11 -15.87
N THR A 4 8.34 -0.58 -16.09
CA THR A 4 8.62 -1.84 -15.37
C THR A 4 8.66 -1.50 -13.88
N ARG A 5 7.75 -2.08 -13.11
CA ARG A 5 7.74 -1.88 -11.65
C ARG A 5 9.05 -2.39 -11.06
N ALA A 6 9.69 -1.56 -10.26
CA ALA A 6 10.88 -1.98 -9.54
C ALA A 6 10.51 -2.95 -8.41
N HIS A 7 11.32 -3.99 -8.21
CA HIS A 7 11.14 -4.92 -7.10
C HIS A 7 11.61 -4.30 -5.78
N PRO A 8 10.95 -4.57 -4.65
CA PRO A 8 11.22 -3.98 -3.34
C PRO A 8 12.44 -4.61 -2.62
N TYR A 9 13.21 -5.45 -3.29
CA TYR A 9 14.36 -6.15 -2.72
C TYR A 9 15.38 -5.20 -2.04
N PRO A 10 15.75 -4.04 -2.62
CA PRO A 10 16.66 -3.10 -1.96
C PRO A 10 16.11 -2.54 -0.64
N GLY A 11 14.79 -2.44 -0.47
CA GLY A 11 14.18 -2.05 0.81
C GLY A 11 14.48 -3.05 1.92
N ALA A 12 14.34 -4.33 1.62
CA ALA A 12 14.71 -5.40 2.56
C ALA A 12 16.22 -5.40 2.86
N GLU A 13 17.08 -5.21 1.84
CA GLU A 13 18.52 -5.14 2.02
C GLU A 13 18.97 -4.03 2.97
N VAL A 14 18.40 -2.83 2.87
CA VAL A 14 18.69 -1.72 3.79
C VAL A 14 18.41 -2.12 5.24
N SER A 15 17.30 -2.79 5.51
CA SER A 15 16.99 -3.22 6.86
C SER A 15 17.91 -4.35 7.37
N ILE A 16 18.36 -5.23 6.48
CA ILE A 16 19.40 -6.23 6.82
C ILE A 16 20.74 -5.57 7.14
N ASP A 17 21.15 -4.55 6.35
CA ASP A 17 22.37 -3.80 6.63
C ASP A 17 22.31 -3.09 7.99
N ASP A 18 21.15 -2.51 8.33
CA ASP A 18 20.90 -1.91 9.65
C ASP A 18 21.00 -2.97 10.77
N ALA A 19 20.50 -4.18 10.55
CA ALA A 19 20.63 -5.30 11.48
C ALA A 19 22.10 -5.74 11.67
N GLN A 20 22.88 -5.72 10.61
CA GLN A 20 24.31 -6.07 10.69
C GLN A 20 25.11 -5.10 11.57
N ALA A 21 24.71 -3.84 11.67
CA ALA A 21 25.31 -2.89 12.61
C ALA A 21 25.07 -3.29 14.07
N LEU A 22 24.04 -4.09 14.34
CA LEU A 22 23.67 -4.58 15.67
C LEU A 22 24.25 -5.97 16.00
N ARG A 23 25.12 -6.55 15.19
CA ARG A 23 25.67 -7.91 15.34
C ARG A 23 26.23 -8.22 16.74
N ARG A 24 26.74 -7.21 17.44
CA ARG A 24 27.31 -7.40 18.80
C ARG A 24 26.26 -7.70 19.87
N VAL A 25 25.00 -7.36 19.61
CA VAL A 25 23.88 -7.52 20.55
C VAL A 25 22.79 -8.47 20.05
N LEU A 26 22.78 -8.75 18.74
CA LEU A 26 21.86 -9.71 18.14
C LEU A 26 22.37 -11.15 18.38
N PRO A 27 21.49 -12.06 18.84
CA PRO A 27 21.87 -13.46 19.05
C PRO A 27 21.96 -14.26 17.74
N VAL A 28 21.59 -13.65 16.61
CA VAL A 28 21.48 -14.30 15.30
C VAL A 28 21.98 -13.40 14.18
N ASP A 29 22.45 -14.02 13.10
CA ASP A 29 22.74 -13.35 11.84
C ASP A 29 21.53 -13.45 10.89
N PHE A 30 21.25 -12.37 10.16
CA PHE A 30 20.21 -12.34 9.14
C PHE A 30 20.83 -12.40 7.74
N ALA A 31 20.27 -13.24 6.89
CA ALA A 31 20.61 -13.33 5.48
C ALA A 31 19.34 -13.22 4.64
N LEU A 32 19.43 -12.51 3.52
CA LEU A 32 18.35 -12.35 2.56
C LEU A 32 18.64 -13.20 1.32
N ALA A 33 17.71 -14.10 0.98
CA ALA A 33 17.77 -14.90 -0.23
C ALA A 33 16.68 -14.45 -1.21
N ARG A 34 17.07 -14.14 -2.44
CA ARG A 34 16.13 -13.79 -3.50
C ARG A 34 15.70 -15.05 -4.25
N ILE A 35 14.38 -15.23 -4.37
CA ILE A 35 13.75 -16.27 -5.18
C ILE A 35 12.89 -15.56 -6.24
N SER A 36 13.20 -15.76 -7.51
CA SER A 36 12.45 -15.18 -8.62
C SER A 36 11.77 -16.30 -9.40
N VAL A 37 10.50 -16.12 -9.71
CA VAL A 37 9.69 -17.06 -10.47
C VAL A 37 9.12 -16.37 -11.71
N PRO A 38 8.95 -17.07 -12.84
CA PRO A 38 8.51 -16.48 -14.10
C PRO A 38 7.00 -16.18 -14.15
N SER A 39 6.20 -16.80 -13.26
CA SER A 39 4.73 -16.68 -13.29
C SER A 39 4.11 -16.80 -11.91
N VAL A 40 2.89 -16.29 -11.78
CA VAL A 40 2.15 -16.21 -10.50
C VAL A 40 1.87 -17.60 -9.90
N ASP A 41 1.57 -18.57 -10.74
CA ASP A 41 1.30 -19.96 -10.34
C ASP A 41 2.50 -20.67 -9.74
N GLN A 42 3.71 -20.17 -9.96
CA GLN A 42 4.93 -20.73 -9.40
C GLN A 42 5.33 -20.15 -8.03
N VAL A 43 4.64 -19.13 -7.55
CA VAL A 43 4.94 -18.50 -6.24
C VAL A 43 4.76 -19.51 -5.10
N ALA A 44 3.62 -20.18 -5.03
CA ALA A 44 3.34 -21.15 -3.97
C ALA A 44 4.30 -22.36 -4.00
N PRO A 45 4.56 -23.03 -5.14
CA PRO A 45 5.56 -24.08 -5.23
C PRO A 45 6.97 -23.65 -4.78
N ALA A 46 7.40 -22.44 -5.17
CA ALA A 46 8.72 -21.93 -4.82
C ALA A 46 8.88 -21.69 -3.31
N VAL A 47 7.85 -21.16 -2.65
CA VAL A 47 7.84 -20.99 -1.18
C VAL A 47 7.87 -22.34 -0.49
N VAL A 48 7.03 -23.29 -0.91
CA VAL A 48 7.01 -24.65 -0.33
C VAL A 48 8.35 -25.36 -0.51
N GLN A 49 8.98 -25.21 -1.69
CA GLN A 49 10.30 -25.77 -1.94
C GLN A 49 11.38 -25.14 -1.03
N ALA A 50 11.37 -23.81 -0.88
CA ALA A 50 12.34 -23.12 -0.04
C ALA A 50 12.18 -23.49 1.45
N LEU A 51 10.93 -23.64 1.93
CA LEU A 51 10.62 -24.12 3.26
C LEU A 51 11.17 -25.55 3.48
N ALA A 52 10.95 -26.45 2.52
CA ALA A 52 11.34 -27.85 2.66
C ALA A 52 12.84 -28.12 2.48
N SER A 53 13.49 -27.42 1.54
CA SER A 53 14.88 -27.73 1.14
C SER A 53 15.91 -26.78 1.72
N ARG A 54 15.52 -25.58 2.18
CA ARG A 54 16.42 -24.53 2.65
C ARG A 54 16.13 -24.06 4.07
N ASP A 55 15.12 -24.64 4.72
CA ASP A 55 14.68 -24.32 6.08
C ASP A 55 14.37 -22.81 6.25
N ILE A 56 13.75 -22.20 5.19
CA ILE A 56 13.37 -20.79 5.19
C ILE A 56 11.92 -20.70 5.66
N HIS A 57 11.66 -19.97 6.72
CA HIS A 57 10.35 -19.81 7.35
C HIS A 57 9.75 -18.41 7.26
N LEU A 58 10.56 -17.40 6.90
CA LEU A 58 10.14 -16.00 6.81
C LEU A 58 10.25 -15.55 5.35
N PHE A 59 9.14 -15.08 4.78
CA PHE A 59 9.08 -14.70 3.37
C PHE A 59 8.49 -13.31 3.18
N LEU A 60 9.13 -12.50 2.35
CA LEU A 60 8.57 -11.28 1.81
C LEU A 60 8.04 -11.58 0.41
N ILE A 61 6.73 -11.42 0.22
CA ILE A 61 6.04 -11.78 -1.01
C ILE A 61 5.75 -10.52 -1.83
N ASP A 62 6.50 -10.36 -2.92
CA ASP A 62 6.26 -9.35 -3.96
C ASP A 62 5.57 -10.02 -5.15
N ALA A 63 4.25 -10.11 -5.08
CA ALA A 63 3.44 -10.76 -6.09
C ALA A 63 2.04 -10.11 -6.18
N PRO A 64 1.33 -10.26 -7.32
CA PRO A 64 -0.07 -9.88 -7.45
C PRO A 64 -0.97 -10.63 -6.46
N ALA A 65 -2.14 -10.07 -6.15
CA ALA A 65 -3.11 -10.67 -5.23
C ALA A 65 -3.48 -12.11 -5.57
N ALA A 66 -3.55 -12.45 -6.85
CA ALA A 66 -3.87 -13.79 -7.33
C ALA A 66 -2.89 -14.89 -6.84
N ALA A 67 -1.67 -14.51 -6.44
CA ALA A 67 -0.70 -15.47 -5.88
C ALA A 67 -1.05 -15.92 -4.45
N PHE A 68 -1.78 -15.11 -3.69
CA PHE A 68 -1.91 -15.30 -2.24
C PHE A 68 -2.86 -16.44 -1.85
N ALA A 69 -3.96 -16.64 -2.56
CA ALA A 69 -4.89 -17.72 -2.23
C ALA A 69 -4.26 -19.12 -2.38
N PRO A 70 -3.61 -19.47 -3.51
CA PRO A 70 -2.90 -20.75 -3.61
C PRO A 70 -1.70 -20.83 -2.66
N LEU A 71 -1.01 -19.72 -2.39
CA LEU A 71 0.09 -19.69 -1.44
C LEU A 71 -0.38 -19.97 -0.02
N ALA A 72 -1.40 -19.27 0.47
CA ALA A 72 -1.96 -19.49 1.79
C ALA A 72 -2.45 -20.93 1.98
N ALA A 73 -3.15 -21.48 0.98
CA ALA A 73 -3.57 -22.89 1.03
C ALA A 73 -2.40 -23.87 1.09
N ALA A 74 -1.30 -23.60 0.37
CA ALA A 74 -0.12 -24.47 0.34
C ALA A 74 0.69 -24.46 1.64
N VAL A 75 0.62 -23.38 2.42
CA VAL A 75 1.37 -23.23 3.67
C VAL A 75 0.50 -23.29 4.92
N HIS A 76 -0.81 -23.48 4.76
CA HIS A 76 -1.74 -23.53 5.90
C HIS A 76 -1.32 -24.56 6.94
N GLY A 77 -1.28 -24.13 8.20
CA GLY A 77 -0.86 -24.96 9.33
C GLY A 77 0.63 -25.29 9.39
N ARG A 78 1.46 -24.71 8.52
CA ARG A 78 2.92 -24.84 8.58
C ARG A 78 3.53 -23.72 9.43
N ASP A 79 4.72 -23.98 9.93
CA ASP A 79 5.52 -23.00 10.68
C ASP A 79 6.19 -22.02 9.71
N VAL A 80 5.41 -21.02 9.25
CA VAL A 80 5.84 -20.03 8.26
C VAL A 80 5.16 -18.68 8.52
N LEU A 81 5.84 -17.60 8.21
CA LEU A 81 5.30 -16.24 8.25
C LEU A 81 5.57 -15.54 6.91
N LEU A 82 4.51 -15.06 6.30
CA LEU A 82 4.52 -14.37 5.01
C LEU A 82 4.24 -12.88 5.21
N PHE A 83 5.02 -12.02 4.56
CA PHE A 83 4.78 -10.58 4.53
C PHE A 83 4.36 -10.17 3.13
N ASN A 84 3.14 -9.68 2.98
CA ASN A 84 2.69 -9.04 1.74
C ASN A 84 3.27 -7.64 1.65
N VAL A 85 4.22 -7.43 0.74
CA VAL A 85 4.95 -6.16 0.60
C VAL A 85 4.53 -5.34 -0.61
N SER A 86 3.51 -5.77 -1.37
CA SER A 86 3.20 -5.08 -2.63
C SER A 86 1.75 -5.14 -3.11
N ALA A 87 0.95 -6.11 -2.68
CA ALA A 87 -0.44 -6.23 -3.13
C ALA A 87 -1.40 -5.45 -2.22
N GLY A 88 -2.06 -4.45 -2.81
CA GLY A 88 -3.01 -3.56 -2.11
C GLY A 88 -4.46 -4.04 -2.14
N ASP A 89 -4.76 -5.14 -2.80
CA ASP A 89 -6.12 -5.65 -2.98
C ASP A 89 -6.82 -5.89 -1.63
N ASP A 90 -8.01 -5.33 -1.46
CA ASP A 90 -8.80 -5.45 -0.24
C ASP A 90 -9.24 -6.90 0.02
N THR A 91 -9.44 -7.70 -1.05
CA THR A 91 -9.83 -9.12 -0.98
C THR A 91 -8.89 -9.96 -0.13
N LEU A 92 -7.59 -9.60 -0.08
CA LEU A 92 -6.60 -10.29 0.75
C LEU A 92 -6.85 -10.13 2.26
N ARG A 93 -7.51 -9.02 2.67
CA ARG A 93 -7.82 -8.67 4.06
C ARG A 93 -9.26 -8.99 4.43
N ARG A 94 -10.09 -9.33 3.44
CA ARG A 94 -11.53 -9.56 3.61
C ARG A 94 -11.89 -11.03 3.40
N GLU A 95 -11.74 -11.52 2.17
CA GLU A 95 -12.17 -12.84 1.75
C GLU A 95 -11.12 -13.91 2.02
N LEU A 96 -9.84 -13.63 1.73
CA LEU A 96 -8.78 -14.60 1.95
C LEU A 96 -8.49 -14.82 3.44
N CYS A 97 -8.31 -13.75 4.20
CA CYS A 97 -8.17 -13.78 5.66
C CYS A 97 -7.19 -14.87 6.16
N ALA A 98 -5.96 -14.87 5.62
CA ALA A 98 -4.97 -15.93 5.88
C ALA A 98 -4.13 -15.59 7.14
N PRO A 99 -4.14 -16.44 8.18
CA PRO A 99 -3.46 -16.16 9.43
C PRO A 99 -1.93 -16.17 9.32
N GLU A 100 -1.36 -16.78 8.28
CA GLU A 100 0.07 -16.83 8.03
C GLU A 100 0.60 -15.55 7.35
N VAL A 101 -0.31 -14.64 6.91
CA VAL A 101 0.05 -13.45 6.14
C VAL A 101 -0.06 -12.18 6.99
N ILE A 102 1.00 -11.39 7.04
CA ILE A 102 1.00 -10.01 7.55
C ILE A 102 1.10 -9.06 6.35
N HIS A 103 0.22 -8.08 6.28
CA HIS A 103 0.16 -7.12 5.19
C HIS A 103 0.90 -5.84 5.59
N THR A 104 2.15 -5.66 5.17
CA THR A 104 2.90 -4.41 5.40
C THR A 104 2.66 -3.36 4.32
N PHE A 105 2.22 -3.77 3.13
CA PHE A 105 1.73 -2.85 2.11
C PHE A 105 0.27 -2.44 2.44
N PRO A 106 -0.11 -1.16 2.29
CA PRO A 106 -1.46 -0.71 2.61
C PRO A 106 -2.50 -1.30 1.67
N SER A 107 -3.73 -1.44 2.15
CA SER A 107 -4.86 -1.81 1.32
C SER A 107 -5.30 -0.63 0.44
N LEU A 108 -6.04 -0.93 -0.62
CA LEU A 108 -6.64 0.09 -1.48
C LEU A 108 -7.64 0.94 -0.69
N ALA A 109 -8.42 0.31 0.20
CA ALA A 109 -9.33 1.02 1.09
C ALA A 109 -8.60 2.01 1.99
N MET A 110 -7.43 1.66 2.58
CA MET A 110 -6.61 2.60 3.34
C MET A 110 -6.17 3.81 2.49
N SER A 111 -5.80 3.56 1.25
CA SER A 111 -5.37 4.61 0.31
C SER A 111 -6.53 5.56 -0.02
N MET A 112 -7.70 5.01 -0.35
CA MET A 112 -8.87 5.84 -0.70
C MET A 112 -9.41 6.58 0.52
N ASP A 113 -9.42 5.98 1.70
CA ASP A 113 -9.82 6.63 2.94
C ASP A 113 -8.89 7.81 3.27
N ALA A 114 -7.57 7.64 3.11
CA ALA A 114 -6.61 8.73 3.30
C ALA A 114 -6.87 9.91 2.36
N LEU A 115 -7.14 9.61 1.09
CA LEU A 115 -7.44 10.62 0.09
C LEU A 115 -8.74 11.37 0.41
N VAL A 116 -9.81 10.65 0.72
CA VAL A 116 -11.10 11.27 1.00
C VAL A 116 -11.11 12.03 2.32
N GLN A 117 -10.43 11.56 3.37
CA GLN A 117 -10.23 12.34 4.61
C GLN A 117 -9.58 13.69 4.29
N PHE A 118 -8.56 13.70 3.44
CA PHE A 118 -7.91 14.95 3.02
C PHE A 118 -8.88 15.86 2.27
N LEU A 119 -9.62 15.33 1.29
CA LEU A 119 -10.61 16.12 0.54
C LEU A 119 -11.66 16.72 1.49
N ALA A 120 -12.17 15.93 2.43
CA ALA A 120 -13.14 16.37 3.42
C ALA A 120 -12.57 17.48 4.32
N SER A 121 -11.31 17.36 4.78
CA SER A 121 -10.63 18.38 5.60
C SER A 121 -10.47 19.70 4.87
N ARG A 122 -10.38 19.68 3.54
CA ARG A 122 -10.32 20.86 2.66
C ARG A 122 -11.71 21.39 2.25
N LYS A 123 -12.78 20.70 2.68
CA LYS A 123 -14.16 20.98 2.25
C LYS A 123 -14.36 20.79 0.72
N TRP A 124 -13.59 19.92 0.11
CA TRP A 124 -13.70 19.50 -1.28
C TRP A 124 -14.61 18.26 -1.37
N GLY A 125 -15.88 18.47 -1.05
CA GLY A 125 -16.83 17.39 -0.84
C GLY A 125 -17.58 16.93 -2.09
N ASN A 126 -17.53 17.67 -3.21
CA ASN A 126 -18.20 17.28 -4.46
C ASN A 126 -17.14 16.86 -5.49
N VAL A 127 -17.12 15.58 -5.85
CA VAL A 127 -16.06 15.00 -6.68
C VAL A 127 -16.62 14.41 -7.96
N ILE A 128 -15.96 14.66 -9.10
CA ILE A 128 -16.16 13.90 -10.33
C ILE A 128 -15.24 12.69 -10.30
N VAL A 129 -15.75 11.51 -10.64
CA VAL A 129 -14.97 10.30 -10.88
C VAL A 129 -14.79 10.14 -12.38
N LEU A 130 -13.52 9.97 -12.82
CA LEU A 130 -13.16 9.57 -14.17
C LEU A 130 -12.57 8.17 -14.10
N GLU A 131 -13.26 7.20 -14.68
CA GLU A 131 -12.89 5.78 -14.66
C GLU A 131 -12.39 5.31 -16.01
N GLY A 132 -11.25 4.62 -16.01
CA GLY A 132 -10.68 3.97 -17.17
C GLY A 132 -11.29 2.60 -17.48
N PRO A 133 -10.84 1.98 -18.58
CA PRO A 133 -11.43 0.73 -19.06
C PRO A 133 -10.88 -0.54 -18.41
N LEU A 134 -9.86 -0.44 -17.55
CA LEU A 134 -9.24 -1.61 -16.94
C LEU A 134 -10.01 -2.08 -15.69
N PRO A 135 -10.03 -3.38 -15.39
CA PRO A 135 -10.66 -3.88 -14.16
C PRO A 135 -10.10 -3.22 -12.88
N ALA A 136 -8.82 -2.87 -12.86
CA ALA A 136 -8.21 -2.16 -11.75
C ALA A 136 -8.78 -0.75 -11.57
N ASP A 137 -9.15 -0.07 -12.66
CA ASP A 137 -9.74 1.26 -12.63
C ASP A 137 -11.12 1.22 -11.98
N ALA A 138 -11.95 0.25 -12.35
CA ALA A 138 -13.26 0.04 -11.74
C ALA A 138 -13.15 -0.25 -10.23
N VAL A 139 -12.22 -1.12 -9.83
CA VAL A 139 -11.97 -1.42 -8.41
C VAL A 139 -11.53 -0.16 -7.64
N ALA A 140 -10.69 0.68 -8.25
CA ALA A 140 -10.25 1.93 -7.64
C ALA A 140 -11.41 2.94 -7.51
N ALA A 141 -12.24 3.08 -8.55
CA ALA A 141 -13.40 3.95 -8.55
C ALA A 141 -14.44 3.52 -7.49
N ASP A 142 -14.79 2.24 -7.44
CA ASP A 142 -15.71 1.67 -6.46
C ASP A 142 -15.20 1.86 -5.02
N THR A 143 -13.89 1.66 -4.81
CA THR A 143 -13.29 1.84 -3.48
C THR A 143 -13.29 3.31 -3.08
N PHE A 144 -12.98 4.23 -4.01
CA PHE A 144 -13.09 5.66 -3.78
C PHE A 144 -14.52 6.07 -3.41
N GLU A 145 -15.53 5.56 -4.11
CA GLU A 145 -16.95 5.87 -3.82
C GLU A 145 -17.38 5.37 -2.43
N ARG A 146 -16.92 4.18 -2.02
CA ARG A 146 -17.14 3.68 -0.65
C ARG A 146 -16.52 4.62 0.39
N SER A 147 -15.27 5.04 0.18
CA SER A 147 -14.59 6.00 1.06
C SER A 147 -15.28 7.36 1.04
N ALA A 148 -15.73 7.85 -0.12
CA ALA A 148 -16.49 9.08 -0.24
C ALA A 148 -17.75 9.04 0.63
N LYS A 149 -18.50 7.95 0.57
CA LYS A 149 -19.67 7.73 1.43
C LYS A 149 -19.31 7.67 2.91
N LYS A 150 -18.22 6.99 3.26
CA LYS A 150 -17.72 6.84 4.65
C LYS A 150 -17.39 8.19 5.29
N PHE A 151 -16.77 9.11 4.55
CA PHE A 151 -16.33 10.41 5.05
C PHE A 151 -17.20 11.60 4.61
N GLY A 152 -18.39 11.34 4.06
CA GLY A 152 -19.37 12.37 3.74
C GLY A 152 -19.06 13.20 2.49
N ALA A 153 -18.16 12.74 1.62
CA ALA A 153 -17.99 13.31 0.29
C ALA A 153 -19.07 12.77 -0.67
N ARG A 154 -19.29 13.48 -1.75
CA ARG A 154 -20.33 13.17 -2.73
C ARG A 154 -19.73 13.06 -4.13
N VAL A 155 -19.92 11.92 -4.76
CA VAL A 155 -19.67 11.77 -6.20
C VAL A 155 -20.83 12.45 -6.95
N VAL A 156 -20.50 13.53 -7.67
CA VAL A 156 -21.50 14.33 -8.39
C VAL A 156 -21.65 13.92 -9.86
N ALA A 157 -20.64 13.24 -10.41
CA ALA A 157 -20.69 12.57 -11.70
C ALA A 157 -19.67 11.45 -11.71
N HIS A 158 -19.99 10.38 -12.47
CA HIS A 158 -19.11 9.28 -12.75
C HIS A 158 -19.06 9.08 -14.26
N GLU A 159 -17.90 9.36 -14.85
CA GLU A 159 -17.71 9.35 -16.30
C GLU A 159 -16.64 8.34 -16.68
N HIS A 160 -16.88 7.61 -17.76
CA HIS A 160 -15.94 6.63 -18.28
C HIS A 160 -15.14 7.21 -19.45
N PHE A 161 -13.83 7.21 -19.35
CA PHE A 161 -12.99 7.61 -20.47
C PHE A 161 -12.53 6.40 -21.28
N LYS A 162 -12.27 6.64 -22.57
CA LYS A 162 -11.75 5.62 -23.47
C LYS A 162 -10.43 6.12 -24.08
N PRO A 163 -9.27 5.60 -23.63
CA PRO A 163 -8.00 5.92 -24.27
C PRO A 163 -8.00 5.45 -25.72
N GLY A 164 -7.62 6.32 -26.64
CA GLY A 164 -7.58 5.94 -28.06
C GLY A 164 -7.37 7.12 -28.99
N THR A 165 -7.13 6.79 -30.24
CA THR A 165 -6.94 7.77 -31.32
C THR A 165 -8.12 7.81 -32.31
N ASP A 166 -9.18 7.04 -32.05
CA ASP A 166 -10.38 7.03 -32.92
C ASP A 166 -11.07 8.40 -32.83
N PRO A 167 -11.19 9.13 -33.94
CA PRO A 167 -11.88 10.43 -33.97
C PRO A 167 -13.36 10.38 -33.53
N ARG A 168 -13.99 9.19 -33.61
CA ARG A 168 -15.40 9.00 -33.20
C ARG A 168 -15.56 8.96 -31.69
N GLU A 169 -14.50 8.59 -30.96
CA GLU A 169 -14.48 8.47 -29.50
C GLU A 169 -13.74 9.63 -28.83
N ARG A 170 -13.32 10.66 -29.57
CA ARG A 170 -12.53 11.77 -29.03
C ARG A 170 -13.22 12.52 -27.89
N ASP A 171 -14.54 12.51 -27.82
CA ASP A 171 -15.28 13.18 -26.75
C ASP A 171 -15.14 12.39 -25.44
N ALA A 172 -15.17 11.05 -25.50
CA ALA A 172 -14.89 10.17 -24.37
C ALA A 172 -13.41 10.13 -23.96
N ASN A 173 -12.52 10.78 -24.74
CA ASN A 173 -11.09 10.92 -24.45
C ASN A 173 -10.70 12.39 -24.24
N ASN A 174 -11.67 13.24 -23.88
CA ASN A 174 -11.42 14.66 -23.67
C ASN A 174 -11.75 15.07 -22.22
N PRO A 175 -10.73 15.32 -21.36
CA PRO A 175 -10.96 15.71 -19.98
C PRO A 175 -11.86 16.94 -19.84
N THR A 176 -11.76 17.92 -20.76
CA THR A 176 -12.60 19.13 -20.72
C THR A 176 -14.08 18.80 -20.84
N LEU A 177 -14.45 17.89 -21.76
CA LEU A 177 -15.85 17.49 -21.96
C LEU A 177 -16.35 16.61 -20.82
N LEU A 178 -15.54 15.64 -20.38
CA LEU A 178 -15.88 14.75 -19.27
C LEU A 178 -16.07 15.49 -17.94
N THR A 179 -15.46 16.66 -17.78
CA THR A 179 -15.61 17.51 -16.59
C THR A 179 -16.53 18.71 -16.79
N ALA A 180 -17.23 18.81 -17.94
CA ALA A 180 -18.14 19.90 -18.28
C ALA A 180 -19.54 19.68 -17.66
N LEU A 181 -19.67 19.85 -16.34
CA LEU A 181 -20.95 19.70 -15.64
C LEU A 181 -21.68 21.04 -15.47
N ASN A 182 -23.01 20.98 -15.49
CA ASN A 182 -23.88 22.13 -15.17
C ASN A 182 -23.92 22.49 -13.67
N ARG A 183 -23.39 21.61 -12.82
CA ARG A 183 -23.24 21.82 -11.37
C ARG A 183 -21.78 22.01 -10.99
N ASP A 184 -21.54 22.57 -9.81
CA ASP A 184 -20.19 22.75 -9.31
C ASP A 184 -19.60 21.46 -8.74
N TYR A 185 -18.29 21.35 -8.81
CA TYR A 185 -17.51 20.29 -8.19
C TYR A 185 -16.20 20.86 -7.62
N ASP A 186 -15.62 20.19 -6.66
CA ASP A 186 -14.45 20.65 -5.90
C ASP A 186 -13.16 19.96 -6.32
N ALA A 187 -13.23 18.70 -6.76
CA ALA A 187 -12.09 17.90 -7.20
C ALA A 187 -12.47 16.91 -8.30
N VAL A 188 -11.46 16.36 -8.97
CA VAL A 188 -11.61 15.30 -9.98
C VAL A 188 -10.77 14.11 -9.52
N PHE A 189 -11.40 12.97 -9.23
CA PHE A 189 -10.72 11.71 -9.00
C PHE A 189 -10.55 10.97 -10.32
N VAL A 190 -9.34 10.46 -10.56
CA VAL A 190 -9.01 9.70 -11.78
C VAL A 190 -8.55 8.31 -11.39
N ALA A 191 -9.23 7.29 -11.88
CA ALA A 191 -8.83 5.89 -11.84
C ALA A 191 -8.28 5.50 -13.22
N ASP A 192 -6.95 5.42 -13.34
CA ASP A 192 -6.23 5.08 -14.57
C ASP A 192 -4.93 4.34 -14.23
N ASP A 193 -4.99 3.02 -14.18
CA ASP A 193 -3.83 2.16 -13.89
C ASP A 193 -2.78 2.19 -15.02
N ALA A 194 -3.23 2.44 -16.25
CA ALA A 194 -2.33 2.59 -17.40
C ALA A 194 -1.57 3.93 -17.45
N PHE A 195 -2.02 4.95 -16.73
CA PHE A 195 -1.46 6.30 -16.72
C PHE A 195 -1.46 7.02 -18.08
N ASP A 196 -2.21 6.54 -19.06
CA ASP A 196 -2.20 7.14 -20.40
C ASP A 196 -3.11 8.37 -20.51
N PHE A 197 -4.30 8.29 -19.93
CA PHE A 197 -5.25 9.40 -19.90
C PHE A 197 -4.98 10.36 -18.74
N ALA A 198 -4.68 9.85 -17.56
CA ALA A 198 -4.51 10.63 -16.33
C ALA A 198 -3.51 11.78 -16.49
N ARG A 199 -2.41 11.58 -17.22
CA ARG A 199 -1.33 12.56 -17.40
C ARG A 199 -1.78 13.92 -17.95
N GLN A 200 -2.86 13.97 -18.71
CA GLN A 200 -3.37 15.20 -19.31
C GLN A 200 -4.47 15.88 -18.49
N VAL A 201 -5.13 15.13 -17.59
CA VAL A 201 -6.30 15.59 -16.84
C VAL A 201 -6.02 16.87 -16.03
N PRO A 202 -4.91 17.01 -15.26
CA PRO A 202 -4.65 18.19 -14.45
C PRO A 202 -4.62 19.50 -15.23
N TYR A 203 -4.31 19.43 -16.53
CA TYR A 203 -4.14 20.59 -17.41
C TYR A 203 -5.35 20.84 -18.31
N ARG A 204 -6.38 19.99 -18.28
CA ARG A 204 -7.47 20.01 -19.26
C ARG A 204 -8.87 19.83 -18.65
N THR A 205 -9.01 19.98 -17.34
CA THR A 205 -10.33 20.03 -16.70
C THR A 205 -11.09 21.27 -17.13
N GLN A 206 -12.42 21.20 -17.24
CA GLN A 206 -13.27 22.35 -17.59
C GLN A 206 -13.11 23.52 -16.60
N ARG A 207 -12.89 23.21 -15.32
CA ARG A 207 -12.62 24.19 -14.26
C ARG A 207 -11.27 23.87 -13.60
N PRO A 208 -10.52 24.89 -13.17
CA PRO A 208 -9.25 24.64 -12.45
C PRO A 208 -9.53 24.07 -11.06
N ARG A 209 -9.60 22.76 -10.98
CA ARG A 209 -9.85 22.00 -9.75
C ARG A 209 -8.72 21.01 -9.53
N PRO A 210 -8.41 20.67 -8.25
CA PRO A 210 -7.48 19.60 -7.93
C PRO A 210 -7.83 18.29 -8.62
N VAL A 211 -6.82 17.63 -9.17
CA VAL A 211 -6.91 16.27 -9.70
C VAL A 211 -6.24 15.34 -8.71
N VAL A 212 -6.87 14.23 -8.39
CA VAL A 212 -6.41 13.29 -7.36
C VAL A 212 -6.60 11.86 -7.84
N GLY A 213 -5.92 10.92 -7.21
CA GLY A 213 -6.02 9.50 -7.53
C GLY A 213 -4.79 8.96 -8.26
N SER A 214 -4.92 8.51 -9.50
CA SER A 214 -3.79 7.96 -10.27
C SER A 214 -2.73 9.00 -10.63
N ILE A 215 -3.08 10.30 -10.61
CA ILE A 215 -2.17 11.38 -10.99
C ILE A 215 -2.31 12.56 -10.02
N ASP A 216 -1.29 13.40 -10.00
CA ASP A 216 -1.14 14.60 -9.20
C ASP A 216 -1.13 14.27 -7.70
N LEU A 217 -2.21 14.44 -6.97
CA LEU A 217 -2.25 14.08 -5.55
C LEU A 217 -2.69 12.63 -5.35
N ALA A 218 -1.74 11.78 -4.95
CA ALA A 218 -1.97 10.36 -4.72
C ALA A 218 -1.67 9.94 -3.27
N PRO A 219 -2.46 9.01 -2.69
CA PRO A 219 -2.13 8.40 -1.41
C PRO A 219 -1.07 7.31 -1.61
N VAL A 220 0.05 7.41 -0.89
CA VAL A 220 1.17 6.46 -1.01
C VAL A 220 1.68 6.02 0.35
N ALA A 221 2.22 4.80 0.41
CA ALA A 221 2.84 4.29 1.64
C ALA A 221 4.18 4.97 1.95
N TRP A 222 4.89 5.43 0.93
CA TRP A 222 6.15 6.16 1.05
C TRP A 222 6.36 7.09 -0.13
N HIS A 223 6.97 8.26 0.17
CA HIS A 223 7.40 9.19 -0.86
C HIS A 223 8.79 9.75 -0.53
N TRP A 224 9.65 9.85 -1.50
CA TRP A 224 11.05 10.25 -1.35
C TRP A 224 11.26 11.67 -0.81
N THR A 225 10.26 12.53 -0.94
CA THR A 225 10.27 13.90 -0.39
C THR A 225 9.80 13.98 1.06
N TRP A 226 9.55 12.84 1.73
CA TRP A 226 9.22 12.84 3.14
C TRP A 226 10.50 13.08 3.96
N GLU A 227 10.60 14.23 4.61
CA GLU A 227 11.83 14.71 5.26
C GLU A 227 11.75 14.70 6.80
N HIS A 228 10.76 14.03 7.38
CA HIS A 228 10.56 13.96 8.82
C HIS A 228 10.88 12.58 9.39
N ASN A 229 11.05 12.50 10.72
CA ASN A 229 11.08 11.27 11.51
C ASN A 229 12.13 10.22 11.07
N GLY A 230 13.32 10.64 10.64
CA GLY A 230 14.37 9.69 10.22
C GLY A 230 14.30 9.26 8.76
N ALA A 231 13.26 9.65 8.03
CA ALA A 231 13.05 9.28 6.64
C ALA A 231 14.20 9.67 5.68
N PRO A 232 14.85 10.86 5.79
CA PRO A 232 15.98 11.19 4.92
C PRO A 232 17.13 10.20 5.01
N GLN A 233 17.41 9.66 6.22
CA GLN A 233 18.46 8.68 6.43
C GLN A 233 18.13 7.33 5.77
N VAL A 234 16.88 6.87 5.90
CA VAL A 234 16.40 5.66 5.24
C VAL A 234 16.44 5.83 3.73
N GLN A 235 15.94 6.96 3.22
CA GLN A 235 15.95 7.30 1.80
C GLN A 235 17.38 7.33 1.22
N ALA A 236 18.34 7.93 1.92
CA ALA A 236 19.72 8.01 1.47
C ALA A 236 20.38 6.62 1.40
N ARG A 237 20.19 5.77 2.42
CA ARG A 237 20.70 4.39 2.42
C ARG A 237 20.06 3.57 1.30
N PHE A 238 18.75 3.74 1.10
CA PHE A 238 18.03 3.08 0.02
C PHE A 238 18.57 3.49 -1.36
N GLN A 239 18.76 4.78 -1.63
CA GLN A 239 19.31 5.25 -2.90
C GLN A 239 20.70 4.69 -3.17
N ALA A 240 21.56 4.64 -2.15
CA ALA A 240 22.89 4.04 -2.28
C ALA A 240 22.81 2.56 -2.68
N ARG A 241 21.85 1.80 -2.15
CA ARG A 241 21.63 0.38 -2.45
C ARG A 241 20.93 0.14 -3.79
N ALA A 242 20.01 1.02 -4.17
CA ALA A 242 19.15 0.91 -5.35
C ALA A 242 19.68 1.63 -6.61
N GLY A 243 20.97 1.95 -6.67
CA GLY A 243 21.59 2.62 -7.84
C GLY A 243 21.03 4.02 -8.11
N GLY A 244 20.70 4.77 -7.08
CA GLY A 244 20.16 6.14 -7.17
C GLY A 244 18.64 6.24 -7.31
N ARG A 245 17.91 5.10 -7.40
CA ARG A 245 16.45 5.10 -7.45
C ARG A 245 15.85 5.59 -6.13
N HIS A 246 14.76 6.33 -6.20
CA HIS A 246 13.98 6.69 -5.03
C HIS A 246 13.20 5.50 -4.46
N MET A 247 13.04 5.48 -3.14
CA MET A 247 12.23 4.50 -2.41
C MET A 247 10.76 4.74 -2.69
N GLU A 248 10.02 3.66 -2.97
CA GLU A 248 8.58 3.65 -3.20
C GLU A 248 7.85 2.86 -2.09
N GLY A 249 6.52 2.86 -2.11
CA GLY A 249 5.71 2.24 -1.07
C GLY A 249 5.99 0.75 -0.82
N ALA A 250 6.23 -0.03 -1.89
CA ALA A 250 6.59 -1.45 -1.76
C ALA A 250 7.98 -1.66 -1.12
N ASP A 251 8.93 -0.78 -1.44
CA ASP A 251 10.26 -0.82 -0.83
C ASP A 251 10.19 -0.55 0.67
N TRP A 252 9.38 0.45 1.07
CA TRP A 252 9.12 0.75 2.47
C TRP A 252 8.44 -0.43 3.18
N ALA A 253 7.46 -1.06 2.52
CA ALA A 253 6.76 -2.21 3.07
C ALA A 253 7.70 -3.42 3.29
N ALA A 254 8.66 -3.63 2.40
CA ALA A 254 9.70 -4.66 2.57
C ALA A 254 10.71 -4.27 3.67
N TRP A 255 11.11 -3.01 3.73
CA TRP A 255 12.00 -2.48 4.76
C TRP A 255 11.40 -2.63 6.16
N ILE A 256 10.14 -2.23 6.37
CA ILE A 256 9.48 -2.33 7.68
C ILE A 256 9.23 -3.79 8.08
N ALA A 257 8.91 -4.67 7.13
CA ALA A 257 8.76 -6.10 7.40
C ALA A 257 10.03 -6.70 8.01
N VAL A 258 11.18 -6.44 7.40
CA VAL A 258 12.48 -6.91 7.92
C VAL A 258 12.80 -6.23 9.25
N LYS A 259 12.57 -4.91 9.39
CA LYS A 259 12.78 -4.19 10.67
C LYS A 259 11.96 -4.82 11.81
N MET A 260 10.72 -5.21 11.54
CA MET A 260 9.86 -5.89 12.53
C MET A 260 10.42 -7.26 12.91
N ILE A 261 10.88 -8.07 11.95
CA ILE A 261 11.51 -9.36 12.20
C ILE A 261 12.77 -9.20 13.05
N VAL A 262 13.66 -8.26 12.69
CA VAL A 262 14.91 -7.98 13.42
C VAL A 262 14.61 -7.54 14.86
N GLN A 263 13.66 -6.64 15.05
CA GLN A 263 13.26 -6.20 16.39
C GLN A 263 12.63 -7.32 17.21
N ALA A 264 11.81 -8.19 16.59
CA ALA A 264 11.27 -9.34 17.25
C ALA A 264 12.38 -10.28 17.75
N ALA A 265 13.32 -10.66 16.89
CA ALA A 265 14.46 -11.51 17.27
C ALA A 265 15.32 -10.88 18.37
N LEU A 266 15.57 -9.56 18.30
CA LEU A 266 16.35 -8.83 19.31
C LEU A 266 15.66 -8.84 20.69
N ARG A 267 14.34 -8.65 20.72
CA ARG A 267 13.55 -8.52 21.94
C ARG A 267 13.19 -9.88 22.58
N THR A 268 12.84 -10.85 21.76
CA THR A 268 12.48 -12.20 22.23
C THR A 268 13.72 -13.09 22.46
N ARG A 269 14.85 -12.77 21.80
CA ARG A 269 16.04 -13.63 21.70
C ARG A 269 15.73 -15.00 21.12
N ALA A 270 14.70 -15.09 20.30
CA ALA A 270 14.22 -16.32 19.66
C ALA A 270 14.36 -16.23 18.14
N THR A 271 14.38 -17.39 17.50
CA THR A 271 14.39 -17.52 16.02
C THR A 271 13.20 -18.33 15.53
N ASP A 272 12.45 -18.96 16.42
CA ASP A 272 11.24 -19.69 16.05
C ASP A 272 10.12 -18.74 15.58
N VAL A 273 9.39 -19.17 14.55
CA VAL A 273 8.36 -18.37 13.88
C VAL A 273 7.27 -17.94 14.85
N LYS A 274 6.88 -18.81 15.80
CA LYS A 274 5.81 -18.52 16.74
C LYS A 274 6.18 -17.34 17.64
N ALA A 275 7.35 -17.35 18.25
CA ALA A 275 7.80 -16.27 19.13
C ALA A 275 7.96 -14.95 18.37
N LEU A 276 8.50 -14.99 17.15
CA LEU A 276 8.62 -13.81 16.29
C LEU A 276 7.25 -13.25 15.92
N ARG A 277 6.33 -14.12 15.49
CA ARG A 277 4.97 -13.75 15.12
C ARG A 277 4.20 -13.13 16.30
N ASP A 278 4.20 -13.78 17.46
CA ASP A 278 3.51 -13.31 18.65
C ASP A 278 4.00 -11.91 19.06
N PHE A 279 5.32 -11.67 18.99
CA PHE A 279 5.88 -10.36 19.24
C PHE A 279 5.46 -9.33 18.18
N ILE A 280 5.50 -9.68 16.89
CA ILE A 280 5.13 -8.79 15.79
C ILE A 280 3.65 -8.39 15.88
N LEU A 281 2.76 -9.34 16.16
CA LEU A 281 1.32 -9.09 16.24
C LEU A 281 0.94 -8.22 17.45
N SER A 282 1.69 -8.30 18.55
CA SER A 282 1.42 -7.51 19.76
C SER A 282 2.25 -6.22 19.88
N GLY A 283 3.29 -6.08 19.05
CA GLY A 283 4.27 -5.00 19.14
C GLY A 283 3.86 -3.70 18.45
N THR A 284 4.61 -2.66 18.80
CA THR A 284 4.59 -1.38 18.08
C THR A 284 5.98 -1.06 17.57
N PHE A 285 6.06 -0.49 16.38
CA PHE A 285 7.33 -0.24 15.67
C PHE A 285 7.36 1.17 15.13
N ASP A 286 8.56 1.68 14.91
CA ASP A 286 8.77 2.96 14.24
C ASP A 286 8.92 2.73 12.73
N GLY A 287 7.98 3.29 11.97
CA GLY A 287 7.94 3.25 10.50
C GLY A 287 8.50 4.51 9.84
N ASP A 288 9.14 5.40 10.59
CA ASP A 288 9.71 6.68 10.16
C ASP A 288 8.68 7.61 9.47
N LYS A 289 7.38 7.48 9.86
CA LYS A 289 6.26 8.30 9.36
C LYS A 289 5.52 9.09 10.45
N GLY A 290 6.11 9.21 11.63
CA GLY A 290 5.61 10.02 12.73
C GLY A 290 4.67 9.29 13.69
N LEU A 291 3.84 8.39 13.20
CA LEU A 291 2.99 7.53 14.04
C LEU A 291 3.59 6.12 14.12
N ALA A 292 3.52 5.54 15.31
CA ALA A 292 3.94 4.16 15.53
C ALA A 292 3.05 3.21 14.71
N VAL A 293 3.68 2.22 14.08
CA VAL A 293 2.99 1.18 13.33
C VAL A 293 2.74 -0.04 14.20
N SER A 294 1.63 -0.74 14.00
CA SER A 294 1.27 -1.98 14.69
C SER A 294 0.40 -2.83 13.77
N VAL A 295 0.33 -4.12 14.04
CA VAL A 295 -0.50 -5.04 13.24
C VAL A 295 -1.92 -5.09 13.82
N ARG A 296 -2.93 -5.02 12.94
CA ARG A 296 -4.33 -5.23 13.32
C ARG A 296 -4.57 -6.70 13.67
N PRO A 297 -5.25 -7.00 14.76
CA PRO A 297 -5.46 -8.40 15.15
C PRO A 297 -6.48 -9.13 14.27
N TRP A 298 -7.43 -8.42 13.65
CA TRP A 298 -8.53 -9.04 12.89
C TRP A 298 -8.19 -9.41 11.45
N ASP A 299 -7.26 -8.70 10.79
CA ASP A 299 -6.92 -8.89 9.37
C ASP A 299 -5.42 -8.91 9.09
N HIS A 300 -4.60 -8.79 10.11
CA HIS A 300 -3.13 -8.68 10.04
C HIS A 300 -2.60 -7.56 9.13
N GLN A 301 -3.40 -6.53 8.86
CA GLN A 301 -2.92 -5.32 8.18
C GLN A 301 -2.09 -4.45 9.11
N LEU A 302 -0.93 -4.01 8.65
CA LEU A 302 -0.11 -3.03 9.36
C LEU A 302 -0.81 -1.66 9.37
N ARG A 303 -1.10 -1.14 10.57
CA ARG A 303 -1.51 0.25 10.79
C ARG A 303 -0.36 1.15 10.44
N GLN A 304 -0.58 2.11 9.56
CA GLN A 304 0.44 3.04 9.12
C GLN A 304 -0.16 4.35 8.67
N ALA A 305 0.56 5.45 8.87
CA ALA A 305 0.20 6.72 8.23
C ALA A 305 0.36 6.61 6.71
N MET A 306 -0.58 7.19 5.98
CA MET A 306 -0.50 7.35 4.53
C MET A 306 -0.01 8.74 4.19
N LEU A 307 0.85 8.85 3.18
CA LEU A 307 1.34 10.12 2.68
C LEU A 307 0.49 10.55 1.48
N LEU A 308 -0.02 11.78 1.50
CA LEU A 308 -0.70 12.40 0.36
C LEU A 308 0.38 13.17 -0.41
N ALA A 309 0.82 12.63 -1.53
CA ALA A 309 1.95 13.16 -2.26
C ALA A 309 1.58 13.58 -3.69
N SER A 310 2.10 14.73 -4.10
CA SER A 310 2.28 15.09 -5.50
C SER A 310 3.62 14.51 -5.99
N PRO A 311 3.94 14.56 -7.30
CA PRO A 311 5.22 14.05 -7.79
C PRO A 311 6.47 14.66 -7.14
N TYR A 312 6.34 15.82 -6.49
CA TYR A 312 7.47 16.59 -5.97
C TYR A 312 7.40 16.92 -4.49
N ALA A 313 6.29 16.60 -3.81
CA ALA A 313 6.13 16.95 -2.39
C ALA A 313 5.09 16.08 -1.71
N VAL A 314 5.32 15.77 -0.43
CA VAL A 314 4.27 15.30 0.47
C VAL A 314 3.47 16.53 0.93
N VAL A 315 2.19 16.56 0.62
CA VAL A 315 1.27 17.68 0.87
C VAL A 315 0.60 17.54 2.24
N ALA A 316 0.30 16.30 2.63
CA ALA A 316 -0.34 16.00 3.91
C ALA A 316 -0.07 14.54 4.32
N THR A 317 -0.45 14.21 5.55
CA THR A 317 -0.49 12.83 6.05
C THR A 317 -1.91 12.48 6.45
N ALA A 318 -2.27 11.21 6.36
CA ALA A 318 -3.50 10.68 6.89
C ALA A 318 -3.19 9.58 7.94
N PRO A 319 -3.98 9.46 9.01
CA PRO A 319 -5.21 10.20 9.31
C PRO A 319 -4.97 11.72 9.41
N VAL A 320 -5.92 12.50 8.89
CA VAL A 320 -5.84 13.96 9.02
C VAL A 320 -6.14 14.39 10.45
N GLU A 321 -5.65 15.55 10.84
CA GLU A 321 -5.94 16.13 12.17
C GLU A 321 -7.46 16.20 12.40
N GLY A 322 -7.91 15.66 13.55
CA GLY A 322 -9.32 15.57 13.89
C GLY A 322 -10.04 14.31 13.44
N ALA A 323 -9.38 13.40 12.71
CA ALA A 323 -9.91 12.06 12.44
C ALA A 323 -9.79 11.20 13.71
N LEU A 324 -10.85 11.17 14.51
CA LEU A 324 -10.84 10.46 15.80
C LEU A 324 -11.31 9.01 15.65
N HIS A 325 -10.68 8.12 16.40
CA HIS A 325 -11.08 6.72 16.56
C HIS A 325 -11.02 6.30 18.04
N ARG A 326 -11.85 5.32 18.43
CA ARG A 326 -11.97 4.90 19.85
C ARG A 326 -10.68 4.29 20.42
N THR A 327 -9.92 3.58 19.59
CA THR A 327 -8.75 2.80 20.03
C THR A 327 -7.45 3.27 19.38
N ASN A 328 -7.46 3.48 18.05
CA ASN A 328 -6.27 3.87 17.31
C ASN A 328 -6.67 4.70 16.08
N GLU A 329 -6.16 5.91 15.95
CA GLU A 329 -6.48 6.82 14.83
C GLU A 329 -6.19 6.20 13.46
N LEU A 330 -5.18 5.32 13.37
CA LEU A 330 -4.84 4.61 12.13
C LEU A 330 -5.93 3.62 11.69
N ASP A 331 -6.87 3.26 12.56
CA ASP A 331 -8.02 2.40 12.22
C ASP A 331 -9.15 3.18 11.52
N THR A 332 -9.00 4.50 11.37
CA THR A 332 -9.87 5.29 10.48
C THR A 332 -9.57 5.04 9.00
N LEU A 333 -8.45 4.41 8.67
CA LEU A 333 -8.02 4.10 7.30
C LEU A 333 -8.24 2.61 7.00
N GLY A 334 -9.04 2.29 5.99
CA GLY A 334 -9.40 0.92 5.63
C GLY A 334 -10.53 0.35 6.49
N ASP A 335 -10.70 -0.96 6.48
CA ASP A 335 -11.75 -1.63 7.22
C ASP A 335 -11.39 -1.70 8.72
N ASP A 336 -12.18 -1.07 9.57
CA ASP A 336 -12.08 -1.23 11.02
C ASP A 336 -12.65 -2.60 11.47
N ALA A 337 -12.35 -3.00 12.70
CA ALA A 337 -12.78 -4.29 13.25
C ALA A 337 -14.29 -4.59 13.08
N PRO A 338 -15.23 -3.64 13.27
CA PRO A 338 -16.64 -3.88 13.01
C PRO A 338 -16.97 -4.04 11.51
N GLU A 339 -16.22 -3.39 10.62
CA GLU A 339 -16.45 -3.36 9.17
C GLU A 339 -15.83 -4.58 8.46
N SER A 340 -14.74 -5.12 9.01
CA SER A 340 -14.02 -6.21 8.41
C SER A 340 -14.78 -7.54 8.51
N PRO A 341 -14.91 -8.32 7.43
CA PRO A 341 -15.39 -9.70 7.49
C PRO A 341 -14.35 -10.68 8.05
N CYS A 342 -13.08 -10.34 8.04
CA CYS A 342 -12.01 -11.14 8.59
C CYS A 342 -12.00 -11.08 10.12
N ARG A 343 -11.71 -12.23 10.79
CA ARG A 343 -11.75 -12.38 12.25
C ARG A 343 -10.61 -13.28 12.73
N LEU A 344 -9.36 -12.88 12.49
CA LEU A 344 -8.17 -13.62 12.93
C LEU A 344 -7.92 -13.49 14.45
N ASP A 345 -8.63 -12.60 15.10
CA ASP A 345 -8.58 -12.33 16.55
C ASP A 345 -9.52 -13.23 17.40
N LYS A 346 -10.26 -14.16 16.77
CA LYS A 346 -11.24 -15.04 17.43
C LYS A 346 -10.80 -16.50 17.48
#